data_c17578ef794aab419a44c0da2f8d5aef
#
_entry.id   c17578ef794aab419a44c0da2f8d5aef
#
_cell.length_a   1.000
_cell.length_b   1.000
_cell.length_c   1.000
_cell.angle_alpha   90.00
_cell.angle_beta   90.00
_cell.angle_gamma   90.00
#
_symmetry.space_group_name_H-M   'P 1'
#
loop_
_entity.id
_entity.type
_entity.pdbx_description
1 polymer ?
#
loop_
_entity_poly.entity_id
_entity_poly.type
_entity_poly.pdbx_seq_one_letter_code
_entity_poly.pdbx_strand_id
1 'polypeptide(L)'
;VTIKIYPVIEAEWLNWMQREHIPEVLATGYFDRAVFTRLLEPHDEEGLTFSVQYYTSTHHRYKQYIDEEAPKLRQKGFDRFGDRFIAFRSLMETID
;
A
#
# COMPACT_ATOMS: atom_id res chain seq x y z
N VAL A 1 -2.56 -4.70 -0.44
CA VAL A 1 -3.30 -3.43 -0.23
C VAL A 1 -3.81 -2.93 -1.57
N THR A 2 -5.09 -2.66 -1.64
CA THR A 2 -5.72 -2.06 -2.81
C THR A 2 -5.99 -0.59 -2.49
N ILE A 3 -5.56 0.31 -3.38
CA ILE A 3 -5.65 1.75 -3.14
C ILE A 3 -6.33 2.41 -4.32
N LYS A 4 -7.34 3.24 -4.03
CA LYS A 4 -8.01 4.05 -5.02
C LYS A 4 -7.71 5.51 -4.71
N ILE A 5 -7.28 6.27 -5.72
CA ILE A 5 -6.92 7.68 -5.55
C ILE A 5 -7.70 8.56 -6.51
N TYR A 6 -7.86 9.83 -6.15
CA TYR A 6 -8.35 10.83 -7.09
C TYR A 6 -7.24 11.12 -8.12
N PRO A 7 -7.61 11.27 -9.41
CA PRO A 7 -6.59 11.49 -10.47
C PRO A 7 -5.70 12.70 -10.24
N VAL A 8 -6.19 13.72 -9.54
CA VAL A 8 -5.44 14.95 -9.32
C VAL A 8 -4.14 14.74 -8.53
N ILE A 9 -4.09 13.69 -7.69
CA ILE A 9 -2.89 13.43 -6.89
C ILE A 9 -1.98 12.37 -7.51
N GLU A 10 -2.29 11.85 -8.70
CA GLU A 10 -1.59 10.68 -9.24
C GLU A 10 -0.07 10.83 -9.27
N ALA A 11 0.44 11.90 -9.87
CA ALA A 11 1.88 12.06 -10.03
C ALA A 11 2.60 12.15 -8.69
N GLU A 12 2.08 12.96 -7.77
CA GLU A 12 2.67 13.11 -6.44
C GLU A 12 2.57 11.82 -5.63
N TRP A 13 1.41 11.16 -5.68
CA TRP A 13 1.17 9.94 -4.94
C TRP A 13 2.05 8.78 -5.43
N LEU A 14 2.19 8.61 -6.75
CA LEU A 14 3.08 7.58 -7.31
C LEU A 14 4.52 7.81 -6.88
N ASN A 15 4.98 9.05 -6.95
CA ASN A 15 6.34 9.38 -6.53
C ASN A 15 6.56 9.06 -5.04
N TRP A 16 5.59 9.44 -4.20
CA TRP A 16 5.66 9.20 -2.76
C TRP A 16 5.66 7.69 -2.45
N MET A 17 4.79 6.92 -3.12
CA MET A 17 4.73 5.47 -2.93
C MET A 17 6.06 4.81 -3.27
N GLN A 18 6.63 5.16 -4.42
CA GLN A 18 7.85 4.52 -4.90
C GLN A 18 9.10 4.95 -4.14
N ARG A 19 9.18 6.20 -3.74
CA ARG A 19 10.40 6.75 -3.13
C ARG A 19 10.39 6.77 -1.60
N GLU A 20 9.23 6.83 -0.99
CA GLU A 20 9.12 6.95 0.46
C GLU A 20 8.35 5.81 1.11
N HIS A 21 7.09 5.63 0.75
CA HIS A 21 6.21 4.73 1.51
C HIS A 21 6.59 3.25 1.38
N ILE A 22 6.69 2.74 0.17
CA ILE A 22 7.04 1.32 -0.03
C ILE A 22 8.43 1.03 0.55
N PRO A 23 9.46 1.86 0.31
CA PRO A 23 10.75 1.65 0.98
C PRO A 23 10.68 1.67 2.51
N GLU A 24 9.86 2.55 3.10
CA GLU A 24 9.70 2.57 4.55
C GLU A 24 9.04 1.31 5.08
N VAL A 25 8.03 0.80 4.38
CA VAL A 25 7.38 -0.47 4.76
C VAL A 25 8.39 -1.60 4.72
N LEU A 26 9.19 -1.69 3.67
CA LEU A 26 10.21 -2.75 3.53
C LEU A 26 11.31 -2.59 4.58
N ALA A 27 11.67 -1.35 4.92
CA ALA A 27 12.71 -1.08 5.91
C ALA A 27 12.32 -1.52 7.32
N THR A 28 11.03 -1.77 7.60
CA THR A 28 10.62 -2.30 8.90
C THR A 28 11.15 -3.72 9.14
N GLY A 29 11.52 -4.43 8.08
CA GLY A 29 12.06 -5.78 8.16
C GLY A 29 11.02 -6.88 8.25
N TYR A 30 9.72 -6.54 8.24
CA TYR A 30 8.66 -7.54 8.35
C TYR A 30 8.24 -8.14 7.00
N PHE A 31 8.61 -7.51 5.90
CA PHE A 31 8.28 -7.98 4.55
C PHE A 31 9.54 -8.16 3.72
N ASP A 32 9.53 -9.18 2.86
CA ASP A 32 10.69 -9.55 2.06
C ASP A 32 10.74 -8.80 0.73
N ARG A 33 9.58 -8.49 0.15
CA ARG A 33 9.48 -7.76 -1.11
C ARG A 33 8.09 -7.18 -1.30
N ALA A 34 7.97 -6.28 -2.27
CA ALA A 34 6.71 -5.67 -2.64
C ALA A 34 6.55 -5.67 -4.15
N VAL A 35 5.32 -5.81 -4.62
CA VAL A 35 4.97 -5.68 -6.04
C VAL A 35 3.90 -4.60 -6.14
N PHE A 36 4.20 -3.53 -6.87
CA PHE A 36 3.31 -2.38 -7.03
C PHE A 36 2.75 -2.38 -8.44
N THR A 37 1.43 -2.42 -8.58
CA THR A 37 0.75 -2.55 -9.86
C THR A 37 -0.35 -1.53 -10.02
N ARG A 38 -0.64 -1.19 -11.29
CA ARG A 38 -1.79 -0.39 -11.67
C ARG A 38 -2.89 -1.31 -12.17
N LEU A 39 -4.13 -1.11 -11.73
CA LEU A 39 -5.27 -1.83 -12.27
C LEU A 39 -5.63 -1.24 -13.63
N LEU A 40 -5.58 -2.07 -14.67
CA LEU A 40 -5.95 -1.63 -16.02
C LEU A 40 -7.40 -1.93 -16.34
N GLU A 41 -7.92 -3.05 -15.83
CA GLU A 41 -9.32 -3.47 -15.99
C GLU A 41 -9.79 -4.14 -14.71
N PRO A 42 -11.06 -3.95 -14.30
CA PRO A 42 -12.06 -3.08 -14.91
C PRO A 42 -11.73 -1.61 -14.75
N HIS A 43 -12.18 -0.79 -15.72
CA HIS A 43 -11.96 0.65 -15.66
C HIS A 43 -12.87 1.30 -14.63
N ASP A 44 -12.33 2.22 -13.85
CA ASP A 44 -13.09 2.98 -12.86
C ASP A 44 -13.06 4.45 -13.27
N GLU A 45 -14.22 4.98 -13.60
CA GLU A 45 -14.35 6.37 -14.04
C GLU A 45 -14.20 7.38 -12.90
N GLU A 46 -14.39 6.93 -11.66
CA GLU A 46 -14.36 7.80 -10.49
C GLU A 46 -12.96 7.99 -9.90
N GLY A 47 -12.01 7.17 -10.31
CA GLY A 47 -10.67 7.23 -9.75
C GLY A 47 -9.71 6.27 -10.41
N LEU A 48 -8.50 6.20 -9.85
CA LEU A 48 -7.45 5.31 -10.30
C LEU A 48 -7.17 4.28 -9.22
N THR A 49 -7.05 3.03 -9.62
CA THR A 49 -6.86 1.92 -8.65
C THR A 49 -5.50 1.28 -8.85
N PHE A 50 -4.83 1.05 -7.72
CA PHE A 50 -3.51 0.43 -7.66
C PHE A 50 -3.51 -0.67 -6.63
N SER A 51 -2.53 -1.55 -6.70
CA SER A 51 -2.35 -2.61 -5.71
C SER A 51 -0.89 -2.70 -5.31
N VAL A 52 -0.62 -2.83 -4.03
CA VAL A 52 0.70 -3.20 -3.54
C VAL A 52 0.56 -4.52 -2.81
N GLN A 53 1.29 -5.54 -3.25
CA GLN A 53 1.37 -6.81 -2.55
C GLN A 53 2.70 -6.86 -1.82
N TYR A 54 2.64 -6.96 -0.48
CA TYR A 54 3.81 -7.16 0.35
C TYR A 54 3.87 -8.62 0.77
N TYR A 55 5.06 -9.22 0.69
CA TYR A 55 5.25 -10.64 0.96
C TYR A 55 6.02 -10.85 2.25
N THR A 56 5.50 -11.72 3.08
CA THR A 56 6.15 -12.09 4.35
C THR A 56 6.06 -13.60 4.55
N SER A 57 6.98 -14.15 5.33
CA SER A 57 7.09 -15.60 5.47
C SER A 57 6.10 -16.20 6.48
N THR A 58 5.60 -15.42 7.43
CA THR A 58 4.71 -15.94 8.47
C THR A 58 3.60 -14.98 8.82
N HIS A 59 2.48 -15.54 9.28
CA HIS A 59 1.36 -14.74 9.80
C HIS A 59 1.79 -13.94 11.04
N HIS A 60 2.69 -14.49 11.84
CA HIS A 60 3.20 -13.82 13.04
C HIS A 60 3.91 -12.50 12.70
N ARG A 61 4.78 -12.51 11.69
CA ARG A 61 5.48 -11.30 11.24
C ARG A 61 4.49 -10.24 10.75
N TYR A 62 3.46 -10.67 10.03
CA TYR A 62 2.41 -9.76 9.58
C TYR A 62 1.71 -9.10 10.76
N LYS A 63 1.35 -9.88 11.78
CA LYS A 63 0.68 -9.34 12.98
C LYS A 63 1.57 -8.34 13.71
N GLN A 64 2.86 -8.62 13.81
CA GLN A 64 3.79 -7.68 14.42
C GLN A 64 3.84 -6.37 13.65
N TYR A 65 3.87 -6.43 12.33
CA TYR A 65 3.84 -5.22 11.49
C TYR A 65 2.57 -4.39 11.75
N ILE A 66 1.42 -5.06 11.78
CA ILE A 66 0.13 -4.40 11.99
C ILE A 66 0.10 -3.68 13.34
N ASP A 67 0.64 -4.31 14.39
CA ASP A 67 0.61 -3.76 15.73
C ASP A 67 1.65 -2.66 15.96
N GLU A 68 2.84 -2.81 15.39
CA GLU A 68 3.99 -1.97 15.72
C GLU A 68 4.24 -0.84 14.72
N GLU A 69 3.99 -1.10 13.42
CA GLU A 69 4.43 -0.17 12.36
C GLU A 69 3.29 0.43 11.55
N ALA A 70 2.25 -0.35 11.24
CA ALA A 70 1.21 0.09 10.32
C ALA A 70 0.52 1.38 10.74
N PRO A 71 0.18 1.61 12.02
CA PRO A 71 -0.52 2.84 12.40
C PRO A 71 0.24 4.12 12.04
N LYS A 72 1.54 4.16 12.31
CA LYS A 72 2.33 5.36 12.03
C LYS A 72 2.57 5.57 10.54
N LEU A 73 2.75 4.49 9.78
CA LEU A 73 2.95 4.58 8.34
C LEU A 73 1.66 5.00 7.63
N ARG A 74 0.52 4.49 8.09
CA ARG A 74 -0.79 4.91 7.59
C ARG A 74 -1.02 6.39 7.86
N GLN A 75 -0.64 6.86 9.05
CA GLN A 75 -0.80 8.25 9.43
C GLN A 75 -0.02 9.19 8.50
N LYS A 76 1.17 8.80 8.09
CA LYS A 76 1.98 9.60 7.15
C LYS A 76 1.26 9.82 5.82
N GLY A 77 0.62 8.77 5.29
CA GLY A 77 -0.16 8.89 4.06
C GLY A 77 -1.36 9.82 4.22
N PHE A 78 -2.08 9.67 5.33
CA PHE A 78 -3.22 10.53 5.63
C PHE A 78 -2.80 11.99 5.81
N ASP A 79 -1.69 12.24 6.50
CA ASP A 79 -1.17 13.60 6.70
C ASP A 79 -0.84 14.28 5.38
N ARG A 80 -0.35 13.51 4.40
CA ARG A 80 0.07 14.07 3.13
C ARG A 80 -1.08 14.24 2.13
N PHE A 81 -1.98 13.27 2.06
CA PHE A 81 -3.02 13.23 1.01
C PHE A 81 -4.43 13.38 1.53
N GLY A 82 -4.64 13.29 2.84
CA GLY A 82 -5.95 13.44 3.44
C GLY A 82 -6.93 12.38 2.95
N ASP A 83 -8.11 12.82 2.56
CA ASP A 83 -9.17 11.95 2.08
C ASP A 83 -9.18 11.75 0.56
N ARG A 84 -8.09 12.13 -0.13
CA ARG A 84 -7.99 11.98 -1.59
C ARG A 84 -7.60 10.57 -2.02
N PHE A 85 -7.47 9.65 -1.08
CA PHE A 85 -7.29 8.23 -1.36
C PHE A 85 -8.06 7.40 -0.36
N ILE A 86 -8.35 6.15 -0.76
CA ILE A 86 -8.92 5.14 0.13
C ILE A 86 -8.15 3.84 -0.08
N ALA A 87 -7.86 3.15 1.00
CA ALA A 87 -7.07 1.92 0.95
C ALA A 87 -7.76 0.79 1.70
N PHE A 88 -7.67 -0.41 1.13
CA PHE A 88 -8.18 -1.64 1.74
C PHE A 88 -7.05 -2.63 1.89
N ARG A 89 -6.96 -3.26 3.05
CA ARG A 89 -5.99 -4.30 3.31
C ARG A 89 -6.65 -5.67 3.23
N SER A 90 -5.98 -6.59 2.55
CA SER A 90 -6.40 -7.99 2.50
C SER A 90 -5.19 -8.85 2.84
N LEU A 91 -5.41 -9.89 3.62
CA LEU A 91 -4.37 -10.87 3.92
C LEU A 91 -4.63 -12.08 3.04
N MET A 92 -3.61 -12.49 2.28
CA MET A 92 -3.72 -13.59 1.33
C MET A 92 -2.61 -14.60 1.58
N GLU A 93 -2.86 -15.84 1.21
CA GLU A 93 -1.89 -16.91 1.32
C GLU A 93 -1.52 -17.40 -0.07
N THR A 94 -0.23 -17.57 -0.34
CA THR A 94 0.24 -18.17 -1.58
C THR A 94 0.00 -19.67 -1.53
N ILE A 95 -0.67 -20.20 -2.53
CA ILE A 95 -1.09 -21.61 -2.55
C ILE A 95 -0.21 -22.48 -3.45
N ASP A 96 0.25 -21.95 -4.58
CA ASP A 96 0.94 -22.73 -5.61
C ASP A 96 2.20 -23.44 -5.12
#